data_9e65e185a767a96437a5639a0dabefe4
#
_entry.id   9e65e185a767a96437a5639a0dabefe4
#
_cell.length_a   1.000
_cell.length_b   1.000
_cell.length_c   1.000
_cell.angle_alpha   90.00
_cell.angle_beta   90.00
_cell.angle_gamma   90.00
#
_symmetry.space_group_name_H-M   'P 1'
#
loop_
_entity.id
_entity.type
_entity.pdbx_description
1 polymer ?
#
loop_
_entity_poly.entity_id
_entity_poly.type
_entity_poly.pdbx_seq_one_letter_code
_entity_poly.pdbx_strand_id
1 'polypeptide(L)'
;MEMKRTILSFSFVLAAMLAHAQLTLEGCQHSAQTNYPLVRQYGLIEKAREYNLENAGKGYLPQFTLSGKATYQSDVTKLPVDVPGIDIKSMPKDQYQVMLEVSQNIWDGGDIRSKKQLTRATSEIDRGKQEVDMYGLNDRVNQLYFGILLLDEQLRQNQLLQEDLGRTHQQVSNYMANGIANQSDLDAVSVEILNTKQKRIELESSRQ
;
A
#
# COMPACT_ATOMS: atom_id res chain seq x y z
N MET A 1 11.23 -0.61 -56.44
CA MET A 1 9.77 -0.58 -56.13
C MET A 1 9.44 -1.39 -54.87
N GLU A 2 10.19 -2.39 -54.56
CA GLU A 2 10.04 -3.31 -53.38
C GLU A 2 10.30 -2.60 -52.03
N MET A 3 11.33 -1.75 -51.95
CA MET A 3 11.71 -1.07 -50.70
C MET A 3 10.64 -0.09 -50.17
N LYS A 4 9.84 0.53 -51.04
CA LYS A 4 8.71 1.41 -50.64
C LYS A 4 7.54 0.62 -50.08
N ARG A 5 7.31 -0.60 -50.59
CA ARG A 5 6.23 -1.50 -50.11
C ARG A 5 6.58 -2.08 -48.74
N THR A 6 7.84 -2.43 -48.47
CA THR A 6 8.30 -2.93 -47.17
C THR A 6 8.29 -1.83 -46.09
N ILE A 7 8.62 -0.60 -46.43
CA ILE A 7 8.53 0.57 -45.50
C ILE A 7 7.06 0.87 -45.16
N LEU A 8 6.17 0.77 -46.13
CA LEU A 8 4.73 1.05 -45.94
C LEU A 8 4.09 -0.04 -45.07
N SER A 9 4.45 -1.34 -45.26
CA SER A 9 3.95 -2.44 -44.43
C SER A 9 4.50 -2.39 -43.01
N PHE A 10 5.75 -1.98 -42.80
CA PHE A 10 6.35 -1.82 -41.48
C PHE A 10 5.73 -0.64 -40.71
N SER A 11 5.42 0.46 -41.40
CA SER A 11 4.74 1.63 -40.83
C SER A 11 3.29 1.29 -40.41
N PHE A 12 2.60 0.43 -41.14
CA PHE A 12 1.23 0.01 -40.81
C PHE A 12 1.20 -0.94 -39.61
N VAL A 13 2.18 -1.84 -39.47
CA VAL A 13 2.32 -2.72 -38.31
C VAL A 13 2.67 -1.93 -37.05
N LEU A 14 3.52 -0.92 -37.17
CA LEU A 14 3.88 -0.04 -36.03
C LEU A 14 2.68 0.82 -35.58
N ALA A 15 1.84 1.30 -36.51
CA ALA A 15 0.61 2.04 -36.19
C ALA A 15 -0.47 1.16 -35.53
N ALA A 16 -0.54 -0.13 -35.89
CA ALA A 16 -1.45 -1.09 -35.26
C ALA A 16 -1.07 -1.41 -33.82
N MET A 17 0.22 -1.35 -33.44
CA MET A 17 0.67 -1.54 -32.06
C MET A 17 0.33 -0.36 -31.13
N LEU A 18 0.07 0.83 -31.67
CA LEU A 18 -0.30 2.01 -30.87
C LEU A 18 -1.80 2.06 -30.53
N ALA A 19 -2.63 1.20 -31.15
CA ALA A 19 -4.09 1.23 -30.99
C ALA A 19 -4.63 0.44 -29.79
N HIS A 20 -3.80 -0.17 -28.94
CA HIS A 20 -4.26 -1.08 -27.87
C HIS A 20 -4.05 -0.54 -26.45
N ALA A 21 -3.94 0.76 -26.28
CA ALA A 21 -3.97 1.36 -24.96
C ALA A 21 -5.40 1.64 -24.46
N GLN A 22 -6.35 0.71 -24.72
CA GLN A 22 -7.64 0.78 -24.04
C GLN A 22 -7.42 0.33 -22.59
N LEU A 23 -7.73 1.22 -21.66
CA LEU A 23 -7.70 0.93 -20.24
C LEU A 23 -8.75 -0.16 -19.97
N THR A 24 -8.30 -1.42 -19.79
CA THR A 24 -9.19 -2.52 -19.45
C THR A 24 -9.26 -2.67 -17.94
N LEU A 25 -10.37 -3.16 -17.43
CA LEU A 25 -10.54 -3.45 -16.00
C LEU A 25 -9.43 -4.38 -15.47
N GLU A 26 -9.14 -5.44 -16.21
CA GLU A 26 -8.08 -6.40 -15.88
C GLU A 26 -6.69 -5.73 -15.86
N GLY A 27 -6.42 -4.85 -16.82
CA GLY A 27 -5.17 -4.07 -16.87
C GLY A 27 -5.04 -3.13 -15.65
N CYS A 28 -6.12 -2.47 -15.24
CA CYS A 28 -6.15 -1.62 -14.06
C CYS A 28 -5.94 -2.44 -12.78
N GLN A 29 -6.61 -3.58 -12.63
CA GLN A 29 -6.45 -4.48 -11.50
C GLN A 29 -5.02 -5.02 -11.43
N HIS A 30 -4.46 -5.48 -12.55
CA HIS A 30 -3.09 -5.98 -12.60
C HIS A 30 -2.07 -4.90 -12.25
N SER A 31 -2.24 -3.69 -12.79
CA SER A 31 -1.37 -2.55 -12.47
C SER A 31 -1.46 -2.15 -10.99
N ALA A 32 -2.66 -2.15 -10.42
CA ALA A 32 -2.88 -1.89 -9.01
C ALA A 32 -2.20 -2.96 -8.15
N GLN A 33 -2.41 -4.24 -8.45
CA GLN A 33 -1.80 -5.36 -7.74
C GLN A 33 -0.27 -5.35 -7.81
N THR A 34 0.31 -4.88 -8.92
CA THR A 34 1.77 -4.86 -9.09
C THR A 34 2.43 -3.66 -8.40
N ASN A 35 1.77 -2.49 -8.43
CA ASN A 35 2.36 -1.23 -8.00
C ASN A 35 1.89 -0.78 -6.62
N TYR A 36 0.86 -1.40 -6.04
CA TYR A 36 0.33 -1.00 -4.74
C TYR A 36 1.35 -1.28 -3.62
N PRO A 37 1.60 -0.32 -2.73
CA PRO A 37 2.64 -0.46 -1.70
C PRO A 37 2.50 -1.68 -0.80
N LEU A 38 1.26 -2.14 -0.53
CA LEU A 38 1.01 -3.34 0.28
C LEU A 38 1.58 -4.62 -0.34
N VAL A 39 1.74 -4.68 -1.66
CA VAL A 39 2.34 -5.85 -2.33
C VAL A 39 3.76 -6.10 -1.85
N ARG A 40 4.51 -5.05 -1.55
CA ARG A 40 5.87 -5.15 -1.00
C ARG A 40 5.89 -5.80 0.39
N GLN A 41 4.80 -5.71 1.14
CA GLN A 41 4.69 -6.31 2.48
C GLN A 41 4.70 -7.85 2.43
N TYR A 42 4.23 -8.48 1.33
CA TYR A 42 4.31 -9.94 1.16
C TYR A 42 5.74 -10.45 1.35
N GLY A 43 6.69 -9.83 0.65
CA GLY A 43 8.09 -10.21 0.76
C GLY A 43 8.69 -9.94 2.13
N LEU A 44 8.21 -8.92 2.84
CA LEU A 44 8.66 -8.60 4.19
C LEU A 44 8.09 -9.57 5.25
N ILE A 45 6.83 -9.99 5.12
CA ILE A 45 6.21 -10.99 6.00
C ILE A 45 6.94 -12.33 5.87
N GLU A 46 7.25 -12.76 4.63
CA GLU A 46 7.97 -14.01 4.39
C GLU A 46 9.39 -13.97 5.00
N LYS A 47 10.12 -12.89 4.79
CA LYS A 47 11.45 -12.70 5.41
C LYS A 47 11.37 -12.64 6.93
N ALA A 48 10.38 -11.95 7.48
CA ALA A 48 10.17 -11.89 8.92
C ALA A 48 9.88 -13.28 9.50
N ARG A 49 9.07 -14.08 8.81
CA ARG A 49 8.83 -15.48 9.17
C ARG A 49 10.11 -16.29 9.20
N GLU A 50 10.91 -16.22 8.15
CA GLU A 50 12.18 -16.93 8.04
C GLU A 50 13.12 -16.58 9.20
N TYR A 51 13.36 -15.27 9.43
CA TYR A 51 14.21 -14.80 10.52
C TYR A 51 13.68 -15.19 11.90
N ASN A 52 12.38 -15.15 12.12
CA ASN A 52 11.78 -15.54 13.40
C ASN A 52 11.91 -17.05 13.64
N LEU A 53 11.77 -17.88 12.60
CA LEU A 53 11.99 -19.31 12.69
C LEU A 53 13.45 -19.67 12.96
N GLU A 54 14.39 -18.99 12.29
CA GLU A 54 15.82 -19.15 12.55
C GLU A 54 16.17 -18.72 13.98
N ASN A 55 15.71 -17.53 14.41
CA ASN A 55 15.97 -17.01 15.74
C ASN A 55 15.40 -17.94 16.84
N ALA A 56 14.19 -18.47 16.64
CA ALA A 56 13.65 -19.46 17.55
C ALA A 56 14.54 -20.72 17.61
N GLY A 57 15.14 -21.14 16.48
CA GLY A 57 16.10 -22.25 16.42
C GLY A 57 17.39 -22.01 17.18
N LYS A 58 17.86 -20.75 17.24
CA LYS A 58 19.10 -20.37 17.94
C LYS A 58 19.01 -20.54 19.47
N GLY A 59 17.83 -20.75 20.03
CA GLY A 59 17.65 -21.05 21.45
C GLY A 59 18.34 -22.35 21.90
N TYR A 60 18.71 -23.23 20.99
CA TYR A 60 19.54 -24.41 21.31
C TYR A 60 21.06 -24.17 21.24
N LEU A 61 21.49 -22.99 20.72
CA LEU A 61 22.91 -22.65 20.65
C LEU A 61 23.40 -22.17 22.01
N PRO A 62 24.71 -22.41 22.34
CA PRO A 62 25.32 -21.81 23.51
C PRO A 62 25.18 -20.30 23.51
N GLN A 63 24.72 -19.76 24.64
CA GLN A 63 24.61 -18.31 24.88
C GLN A 63 25.81 -17.85 25.71
N PHE A 64 26.52 -16.86 25.25
CA PHE A 64 27.65 -16.26 25.94
C PHE A 64 27.23 -14.91 26.50
N THR A 65 27.33 -14.78 27.83
CA THR A 65 27.02 -13.52 28.51
C THR A 65 28.28 -13.03 29.24
N LEU A 66 28.75 -11.84 28.83
CA LEU A 66 29.84 -11.16 29.54
C LEU A 66 29.23 -10.07 30.42
N SER A 67 29.44 -10.19 31.74
CA SER A 67 28.99 -9.20 32.71
C SER A 67 30.15 -8.61 33.48
N GLY A 68 30.09 -7.29 33.73
CA GLY A 68 31.02 -6.55 34.52
C GLY A 68 30.31 -5.84 35.66
N LYS A 69 30.86 -5.96 36.88
CA LYS A 69 30.37 -5.26 38.06
C LYS A 69 31.51 -4.53 38.72
N ALA A 70 31.34 -3.25 38.98
CA ALA A 70 32.21 -2.42 39.79
C ALA A 70 31.41 -1.94 41.01
N THR A 71 31.95 -2.15 42.20
CA THR A 71 31.30 -1.74 43.46
C THR A 71 32.28 -0.92 44.26
N TYR A 72 31.87 0.24 44.73
CA TYR A 72 32.59 1.04 45.68
C TYR A 72 31.80 1.14 46.99
N GLN A 73 32.45 0.79 48.12
CA GLN A 73 31.84 0.84 49.46
C GLN A 73 32.50 1.98 50.25
N SER A 74 31.69 2.86 50.82
CA SER A 74 32.19 3.97 51.67
C SER A 74 32.85 3.44 52.94
N ASP A 75 32.39 2.29 53.42
CA ASP A 75 32.99 1.59 54.57
C ASP A 75 33.03 0.08 54.32
N VAL A 76 33.99 -0.63 54.93
CA VAL A 76 34.16 -2.08 54.81
C VAL A 76 33.96 -2.74 56.16
N THR A 77 33.30 -3.89 56.15
CA THR A 77 33.11 -4.71 57.37
C THR A 77 34.47 -5.18 57.87
N LYS A 78 34.84 -4.72 59.04
CA LYS A 78 36.02 -5.20 59.77
C LYS A 78 35.57 -6.31 60.73
N LEU A 79 36.23 -7.45 60.73
CA LEU A 79 36.02 -8.47 61.73
C LEU A 79 36.57 -7.99 63.07
N PRO A 80 35.75 -7.87 64.11
CA PRO A 80 36.20 -7.40 65.43
C PRO A 80 36.92 -8.51 66.22
N VAL A 81 37.76 -9.31 65.57
CA VAL A 81 38.48 -10.41 66.16
C VAL A 81 40.00 -10.20 65.93
N ASP A 82 40.74 -9.92 66.97
CA ASP A 82 42.19 -9.85 66.94
C ASP A 82 42.73 -11.25 67.31
N VAL A 83 43.28 -11.95 66.31
CA VAL A 83 43.85 -13.28 66.49
C VAL A 83 45.34 -13.14 66.50
N PRO A 84 46.04 -13.38 67.65
CA PRO A 84 47.49 -13.22 67.70
C PRO A 84 48.23 -14.03 66.64
N GLY A 85 48.99 -13.39 65.79
CA GLY A 85 49.75 -14.03 64.72
C GLY A 85 49.00 -14.16 63.30
N ILE A 86 47.81 -13.62 63.18
CA ILE A 86 47.06 -13.63 61.90
C ILE A 86 46.61 -12.21 61.53
N ASP A 87 47.30 -11.58 60.55
CA ASP A 87 46.89 -10.29 60.00
C ASP A 87 45.67 -10.46 59.06
N ILE A 88 44.47 -10.16 59.56
CA ILE A 88 43.24 -10.21 58.78
C ILE A 88 43.12 -8.86 58.06
N LYS A 89 43.57 -8.81 56.81
CA LYS A 89 43.38 -7.63 55.94
C LYS A 89 41.91 -7.38 55.65
N SER A 90 41.45 -6.17 55.93
CA SER A 90 40.10 -5.74 55.53
C SER A 90 39.96 -5.78 54.01
N MET A 91 38.74 -6.09 53.52
CA MET A 91 38.45 -6.07 52.11
C MET A 91 38.67 -4.67 51.51
N PRO A 92 39.18 -4.56 50.27
CA PRO A 92 39.30 -3.29 49.59
C PRO A 92 37.92 -2.63 49.38
N LYS A 93 37.89 -1.30 49.43
CA LYS A 93 36.65 -0.53 49.24
C LYS A 93 36.13 -0.60 47.82
N ASP A 94 36.99 -0.82 46.86
CA ASP A 94 36.72 -0.99 45.47
C ASP A 94 36.82 -2.46 45.09
N GLN A 95 35.77 -2.97 44.46
CA GLN A 95 35.70 -4.35 43.98
C GLN A 95 35.27 -4.36 42.52
N TYR A 96 36.00 -5.11 41.71
CA TYR A 96 35.74 -5.29 40.31
C TYR A 96 35.54 -6.78 40.04
N GLN A 97 34.48 -7.11 39.31
CA GLN A 97 34.21 -8.45 38.92
C GLN A 97 33.89 -8.48 37.43
N VAL A 98 34.53 -9.35 36.69
CA VAL A 98 34.19 -9.68 35.31
C VAL A 98 33.85 -11.16 35.27
N MET A 99 32.68 -11.49 34.72
CA MET A 99 32.19 -12.84 34.63
C MET A 99 31.80 -13.16 33.19
N LEU A 100 32.32 -14.26 32.68
CA LEU A 100 31.88 -14.87 31.43
C LEU A 100 31.05 -16.10 31.77
N GLU A 101 29.77 -16.03 31.39
CA GLU A 101 28.82 -17.15 31.55
C GLU A 101 28.54 -17.77 30.20
N VAL A 102 28.55 -19.10 30.14
CA VAL A 102 28.12 -19.88 28.99
C VAL A 102 26.94 -20.75 29.43
N SER A 103 25.79 -20.47 28.84
CA SER A 103 24.56 -21.26 29.09
C SER A 103 24.08 -21.92 27.80
N GLN A 104 23.68 -23.17 27.87
CA GLN A 104 23.13 -23.90 26.74
C GLN A 104 21.91 -24.70 27.16
N ASN A 105 20.83 -24.53 26.40
CA ASN A 105 19.63 -25.28 26.60
C ASN A 105 19.73 -26.63 25.86
N ILE A 106 19.84 -27.74 26.59
CA ILE A 106 19.98 -29.09 26.03
C ILE A 106 18.59 -29.70 25.77
N TRP A 107 17.63 -29.40 26.68
CA TRP A 107 16.27 -29.88 26.59
C TRP A 107 15.30 -28.83 27.15
N ASP A 108 14.31 -28.44 26.37
CA ASP A 108 13.37 -27.36 26.70
C ASP A 108 11.91 -27.84 26.84
N GLY A 109 11.68 -29.15 26.87
CA GLY A 109 10.33 -29.70 26.92
C GLY A 109 9.50 -29.44 25.66
N GLY A 110 10.13 -28.98 24.57
CA GLY A 110 9.46 -28.67 23.30
C GLY A 110 9.04 -27.20 23.14
N ASP A 111 9.48 -26.31 24.02
CA ASP A 111 9.17 -24.85 23.94
C ASP A 111 9.58 -24.25 22.61
N ILE A 112 10.81 -24.47 22.16
CA ILE A 112 11.32 -23.98 20.88
C ILE A 112 10.50 -24.53 19.68
N ARG A 113 10.12 -25.81 19.75
CA ARG A 113 9.28 -26.42 18.71
C ARG A 113 7.90 -25.77 18.66
N SER A 114 7.30 -25.55 19.83
CA SER A 114 6.00 -24.89 19.95
C SER A 114 6.05 -23.43 19.50
N LYS A 115 7.11 -22.69 19.85
CA LYS A 115 7.36 -21.33 19.36
C LYS A 115 7.47 -21.29 17.83
N LYS A 116 8.19 -22.22 17.22
CA LYS A 116 8.27 -22.32 15.75
C LYS A 116 6.90 -22.60 15.11
N GLN A 117 6.08 -23.47 15.72
CA GLN A 117 4.73 -23.74 15.23
C GLN A 117 3.84 -22.50 15.35
N LEU A 118 3.90 -21.79 16.47
CA LEU A 118 3.18 -20.55 16.68
C LEU A 118 3.60 -19.48 15.65
N THR A 119 4.90 -19.30 15.45
CA THR A 119 5.42 -18.35 14.44
C THR A 119 4.91 -18.66 13.03
N ARG A 120 4.86 -19.96 12.65
CA ARG A 120 4.28 -20.36 11.36
C ARG A 120 2.80 -20.02 11.29
N ALA A 121 2.02 -20.38 12.29
CA ALA A 121 0.58 -20.12 12.33
C ALA A 121 0.27 -18.61 12.29
N THR A 122 1.01 -17.79 13.05
CA THR A 122 0.86 -16.33 13.03
C THR A 122 1.18 -15.76 11.64
N SER A 123 2.24 -16.24 11.00
CA SER A 123 2.62 -15.80 9.66
C SER A 123 1.58 -16.18 8.59
N GLU A 124 0.93 -17.34 8.72
CA GLU A 124 -0.18 -17.72 7.82
C GLU A 124 -1.41 -16.81 8.03
N ILE A 125 -1.69 -16.41 9.28
CA ILE A 125 -2.75 -15.42 9.57
C ILE A 125 -2.43 -14.08 8.92
N ASP A 126 -1.20 -13.58 9.05
CA ASP A 126 -0.78 -12.31 8.48
C ASP A 126 -0.84 -12.34 6.94
N ARG A 127 -0.47 -13.46 6.34
CA ARG A 127 -0.61 -13.69 4.91
C ARG A 127 -2.08 -13.68 4.48
N GLY A 128 -2.95 -14.38 5.23
CA GLY A 128 -4.39 -14.39 4.95
C GLY A 128 -5.04 -13.02 5.07
N LYS A 129 -4.65 -12.21 6.08
CA LYS A 129 -5.11 -10.81 6.19
C LYS A 129 -4.73 -10.00 4.95
N GLN A 130 -3.51 -10.16 4.49
CA GLN A 130 -3.02 -9.44 3.33
C GLN A 130 -3.74 -9.86 2.04
N GLU A 131 -4.12 -11.14 1.89
CA GLU A 131 -4.97 -11.59 0.79
C GLU A 131 -6.34 -10.89 0.81
N VAL A 132 -6.95 -10.75 2.01
CA VAL A 132 -8.22 -10.00 2.17
C VAL A 132 -8.05 -8.53 1.78
N ASP A 133 -6.95 -7.88 2.17
CA ASP A 133 -6.67 -6.49 1.81
C ASP A 133 -6.52 -6.31 0.29
N MET A 134 -5.95 -7.32 -0.41
CA MET A 134 -5.84 -7.33 -1.86
C MET A 134 -7.21 -7.48 -2.56
N TYR A 135 -8.15 -8.23 -1.98
CA TYR A 135 -9.53 -8.23 -2.46
C TYR A 135 -10.18 -6.86 -2.35
N GLY A 136 -9.97 -6.17 -1.22
CA GLY A 136 -10.44 -4.80 -1.03
C GLY A 136 -9.84 -3.82 -2.05
N LEU A 137 -8.60 -4.02 -2.47
CA LEU A 137 -7.97 -3.25 -3.54
C LEU A 137 -8.67 -3.46 -4.89
N ASN A 138 -8.96 -4.70 -5.25
CA ASN A 138 -9.68 -5.01 -6.49
C ASN A 138 -11.06 -4.37 -6.52
N ASP A 139 -11.80 -4.43 -5.41
CA ASP A 139 -13.10 -3.78 -5.29
C ASP A 139 -13.02 -2.27 -5.49
N ARG A 140 -12.03 -1.62 -4.88
CA ARG A 140 -11.78 -0.18 -5.08
C ARG A 140 -11.44 0.16 -6.54
N VAL A 141 -10.62 -0.66 -7.21
CA VAL A 141 -10.32 -0.49 -8.64
C VAL A 141 -11.58 -0.63 -9.49
N ASN A 142 -12.43 -1.62 -9.19
CA ASN A 142 -13.70 -1.83 -9.89
C ASN A 142 -14.61 -0.60 -9.74
N GLN A 143 -14.77 -0.08 -8.52
CA GLN A 143 -15.59 1.10 -8.27
C GLN A 143 -15.09 2.32 -9.04
N LEU A 144 -13.79 2.56 -9.06
CA LEU A 144 -13.20 3.67 -9.81
C LEU A 144 -13.35 3.49 -11.32
N TYR A 145 -13.09 2.29 -11.83
CA TYR A 145 -13.19 1.99 -13.25
C TYR A 145 -14.63 2.17 -13.78
N PHE A 146 -15.61 1.57 -13.11
CA PHE A 146 -17.01 1.73 -13.49
C PHE A 146 -17.53 3.14 -13.23
N GLY A 147 -17.02 3.83 -12.19
CA GLY A 147 -17.33 5.24 -11.95
C GLY A 147 -16.90 6.13 -13.11
N ILE A 148 -15.70 5.95 -13.64
CA ILE A 148 -15.19 6.69 -14.81
C ILE A 148 -16.03 6.37 -16.05
N LEU A 149 -16.35 5.10 -16.30
CA LEU A 149 -17.19 4.73 -17.43
C LEU A 149 -18.59 5.36 -17.37
N LEU A 150 -19.17 5.42 -16.16
CA LEU A 150 -20.46 6.08 -15.94
C LEU A 150 -20.37 7.58 -16.25
N LEU A 151 -19.30 8.25 -15.78
CA LEU A 151 -19.08 9.67 -16.04
C LEU A 151 -18.87 9.93 -17.53
N ASP A 152 -18.14 9.09 -18.24
CA ASP A 152 -17.93 9.20 -19.67
C ASP A 152 -19.26 9.07 -20.45
N GLU A 153 -20.13 8.13 -20.04
CA GLU A 153 -21.44 7.99 -20.66
C GLU A 153 -22.36 9.18 -20.34
N GLN A 154 -22.32 9.70 -19.10
CA GLN A 154 -23.06 10.92 -18.75
C GLN A 154 -22.58 12.14 -19.52
N LEU A 155 -21.27 12.29 -19.75
CA LEU A 155 -20.71 13.34 -20.60
C LEU A 155 -21.18 13.21 -22.03
N ARG A 156 -21.22 11.98 -22.58
CA ARG A 156 -21.73 11.71 -23.91
C ARG A 156 -23.22 12.08 -24.05
N GLN A 157 -24.05 11.68 -23.07
CA GLN A 157 -25.47 12.03 -23.04
C GLN A 157 -25.67 13.54 -22.92
N ASN A 158 -24.89 14.22 -22.08
CA ASN A 158 -24.95 15.67 -21.94
C ASN A 158 -24.57 16.38 -23.27
N GLN A 159 -23.56 15.87 -23.97
CA GLN A 159 -23.20 16.41 -25.29
C GLN A 159 -24.35 16.28 -26.30
N LEU A 160 -25.00 15.12 -26.39
CA LEU A 160 -26.14 14.92 -27.27
C LEU A 160 -27.30 15.87 -26.92
N LEU A 161 -27.55 16.08 -25.61
CA LEU A 161 -28.56 17.03 -25.15
C LEU A 161 -28.21 18.48 -25.56
N GLN A 162 -26.95 18.88 -25.45
CA GLN A 162 -26.51 20.21 -25.90
C GLN A 162 -26.71 20.39 -27.41
N GLU A 163 -26.45 19.36 -28.23
CA GLU A 163 -26.70 19.39 -29.67
C GLU A 163 -28.19 19.53 -30.00
N ASP A 164 -29.06 18.79 -29.27
CA ASP A 164 -30.50 18.90 -29.41
C ASP A 164 -31.04 20.27 -29.03
N LEU A 165 -30.59 20.80 -27.89
CA LEU A 165 -30.95 22.15 -27.44
C LEU A 165 -30.47 23.23 -28.41
N GLY A 166 -29.29 23.04 -29.01
CA GLY A 166 -28.79 23.92 -30.06
C GLY A 166 -29.70 23.96 -31.29
N ARG A 167 -30.19 22.77 -31.74
CA ARG A 167 -31.18 22.68 -32.83
C ARG A 167 -32.50 23.33 -32.45
N THR A 168 -32.99 23.08 -31.24
CA THR A 168 -34.23 23.66 -30.72
C THR A 168 -34.12 25.20 -30.64
N HIS A 169 -32.99 25.72 -30.15
CA HIS A 169 -32.74 27.16 -30.08
C HIS A 169 -32.82 27.79 -31.48
N GLN A 170 -32.18 27.19 -32.48
CA GLN A 170 -32.26 27.66 -33.85
C GLN A 170 -33.66 27.65 -34.38
N GLN A 171 -34.44 26.61 -34.10
CA GLN A 171 -35.86 26.48 -34.53
C GLN A 171 -36.74 27.55 -33.85
N VAL A 172 -36.62 27.76 -32.56
CA VAL A 172 -37.39 28.80 -31.81
C VAL A 172 -36.99 30.19 -32.30
N SER A 173 -35.71 30.43 -32.58
CA SER A 173 -35.25 31.69 -33.18
C SER A 173 -35.89 31.98 -34.53
N ASN A 174 -36.00 30.95 -35.39
CA ASN A 174 -36.70 31.06 -36.68
C ASN A 174 -38.19 31.31 -36.48
N TYR A 175 -38.84 30.66 -35.55
CA TYR A 175 -40.26 30.88 -35.22
C TYR A 175 -40.49 32.32 -34.72
N MET A 176 -39.59 32.81 -33.84
CA MET A 176 -39.64 34.20 -33.37
C MET A 176 -39.52 35.21 -34.51
N ALA A 177 -38.61 34.99 -35.48
CA ALA A 177 -38.45 35.86 -36.63
C ALA A 177 -39.69 35.87 -37.54
N ASN A 178 -40.50 34.81 -37.52
CA ASN A 178 -41.79 34.70 -38.24
C ASN A 178 -43.03 35.06 -37.39
N GLY A 179 -42.84 35.54 -36.17
CA GLY A 179 -43.92 35.94 -35.26
C GLY A 179 -44.72 34.81 -34.64
N ILE A 180 -44.19 33.59 -34.69
CA ILE A 180 -44.87 32.35 -34.17
C ILE A 180 -44.43 32.09 -32.71
N ALA A 181 -43.23 32.47 -32.30
CA ALA A 181 -42.73 32.36 -30.92
C ALA A 181 -42.38 33.77 -30.36
N ASN A 182 -42.22 33.84 -29.05
CA ASN A 182 -41.87 35.08 -28.34
C ASN A 182 -40.45 34.99 -27.72
N GLN A 183 -39.96 36.11 -27.18
CA GLN A 183 -38.64 36.22 -26.58
C GLN A 183 -38.51 35.26 -25.35
N SER A 184 -39.57 35.06 -24.56
CA SER A 184 -39.57 34.20 -23.39
C SER A 184 -39.32 32.72 -23.78
N ASP A 185 -39.83 32.30 -24.95
CA ASP A 185 -39.59 30.94 -25.45
C ASP A 185 -38.11 30.74 -25.81
N LEU A 186 -37.48 31.74 -26.42
CA LEU A 186 -36.05 31.69 -26.75
C LEU A 186 -35.18 31.73 -25.50
N ASP A 187 -35.52 32.56 -24.53
CA ASP A 187 -34.82 32.67 -23.27
C ASP A 187 -34.90 31.37 -22.45
N ALA A 188 -36.05 30.70 -22.44
CA ALA A 188 -36.23 29.39 -21.79
C ALA A 188 -35.25 28.34 -22.33
N VAL A 189 -35.11 28.25 -23.66
CA VAL A 189 -34.15 27.32 -24.29
C VAL A 189 -32.72 27.73 -23.99
N SER A 190 -32.44 29.04 -23.94
CA SER A 190 -31.11 29.56 -23.64
C SER A 190 -30.68 29.23 -22.19
N VAL A 191 -31.59 29.32 -21.23
CA VAL A 191 -31.37 28.92 -19.83
C VAL A 191 -31.03 27.42 -19.75
N GLU A 192 -31.76 26.57 -20.50
CA GLU A 192 -31.49 25.13 -20.50
C GLU A 192 -30.12 24.78 -21.12
N ILE A 193 -29.71 25.52 -22.16
CA ILE A 193 -28.34 25.38 -22.71
C ILE A 193 -27.29 25.75 -21.65
N LEU A 194 -27.50 26.76 -20.84
CA LEU A 194 -26.59 27.14 -19.77
C LEU A 194 -26.53 26.08 -18.66
N ASN A 195 -27.68 25.53 -18.28
CA ASN A 195 -27.79 24.45 -17.29
C ASN A 195 -27.01 23.20 -17.75
N THR A 196 -27.16 22.81 -19.01
CA THR A 196 -26.41 21.66 -19.55
C THR A 196 -24.92 21.91 -19.64
N LYS A 197 -24.49 23.12 -19.95
CA LYS A 197 -23.07 23.52 -19.90
C LYS A 197 -22.49 23.45 -18.50
N GLN A 198 -23.24 23.94 -17.49
CA GLN A 198 -22.84 23.84 -16.10
C GLN A 198 -22.72 22.37 -15.70
N LYS A 199 -23.71 21.53 -16.05
CA LYS A 199 -23.66 20.09 -15.76
C LYS A 199 -22.46 19.39 -16.39
N ARG A 200 -22.09 19.77 -17.59
CA ARG A 200 -20.87 19.25 -18.24
C ARG A 200 -19.62 19.58 -17.41
N ILE A 201 -19.47 20.81 -16.95
CA ILE A 201 -18.32 21.23 -16.12
C ILE A 201 -18.26 20.41 -14.82
N GLU A 202 -19.41 20.18 -14.17
CA GLU A 202 -19.48 19.33 -12.97
C GLU A 202 -19.03 17.90 -13.23
N LEU A 203 -19.49 17.30 -14.34
CA LEU A 203 -19.12 15.95 -14.75
C LEU A 203 -17.62 15.84 -15.09
N GLU A 204 -17.07 16.82 -15.84
CA GLU A 204 -15.65 16.90 -16.17
C GLU A 204 -14.78 17.04 -14.91
N SER A 205 -15.21 17.84 -13.95
CA SER A 205 -14.53 17.99 -12.67
C SER A 205 -14.57 16.71 -11.81
N SER A 206 -15.68 15.98 -11.86
CA SER A 206 -15.83 14.71 -11.13
C SER A 206 -15.03 13.56 -11.74
N ARG A 207 -14.66 13.69 -13.02
CA ARG A 207 -13.86 12.70 -13.77
C ARG A 207 -12.35 12.82 -13.50
N GLN A 208 -11.86 14.00 -13.08
CA GLN A 208 -10.45 14.27 -12.78
C GLN A 208 -9.99 13.62 -11.47
#